data_3da2fc6c7be2658cec5dabd77a97d711
#
_entry.id   3da2fc6c7be2658cec5dabd77a97d711
#
_cell.length_a   1.000
_cell.length_b   1.000
_cell.length_c   1.000
_cell.angle_alpha   90.00
_cell.angle_beta   90.00
_cell.angle_gamma   90.00
#
_symmetry.space_group_name_H-M   'P 1'
#
loop_
_entity.id
_entity.type
_entity.pdbx_description
1 polymer ?
#
loop_
_entity_poly.entity_id
_entity_poly.type
_entity_poly.pdbx_seq_one_letter_code
_entity_poly.pdbx_strand_id
1 'polypeptide(L)'
;EKEIKQGAAEHQKIVGRFGVYKNPTLQEYVAKVGNRIAAQSSRPELKYYFTVLNDDMINAFALPGGFVYITRGMLVHMNSESELAAVLGHEIAHITEKHGLRRKSRSKVQDIVSVGAAILTGQPGIVELGQVLGGVLITGYSREFELEADQVGASYMAKAGYSPEAMLKTIEILKNKDRIEIEQARLEKRPPQVYHGFLSSHPDHDTRYGEAIRESNQLLLDYDEFIRTDEFLEQLNGLAYGPSRQSGVVRNTRFYHPRLGVMFAFPEGWRQEQAPRGVQFVSQTGDASFFLTTSKLYKGATPEKFVSERMNYVLREGRNLTIGGM
;
A
#
# COMPACT_ATOMS: atom_id res chain seq x y z
N GLU A 1 23.34 -2.69 11.41
CA GLU A 1 23.08 -4.14 11.20
C GLU A 1 21.70 -4.61 11.71
N LYS A 2 21.26 -4.22 12.93
CA LYS A 2 20.01 -4.68 13.53
C LYS A 2 18.78 -4.24 12.71
N GLU A 3 18.73 -2.99 12.24
CA GLU A 3 17.65 -2.47 11.42
C GLU A 3 17.57 -3.17 10.05
N ILE A 4 18.73 -3.47 9.44
CA ILE A 4 18.79 -4.19 8.16
C ILE A 4 18.26 -5.62 8.29
N LYS A 5 18.66 -6.35 9.34
CA LYS A 5 18.16 -7.70 9.63
C LYS A 5 16.64 -7.70 9.85
N GLN A 6 16.13 -6.71 10.60
CA GLN A 6 14.70 -6.57 10.83
C GLN A 6 13.96 -6.28 9.52
N GLY A 7 14.41 -5.30 8.73
CA GLY A 7 13.80 -4.96 7.43
C GLY A 7 13.80 -6.14 6.47
N ALA A 8 14.90 -6.89 6.39
CA ALA A 8 14.99 -8.08 5.53
C ALA A 8 13.99 -9.19 5.93
N ALA A 9 13.76 -9.40 7.23
CA ALA A 9 12.78 -10.37 7.71
C ALA A 9 11.34 -9.95 7.35
N GLU A 10 11.02 -8.66 7.51
CA GLU A 10 9.71 -8.13 7.13
C GLU A 10 9.53 -8.07 5.60
N HIS A 11 10.60 -7.79 4.84
CA HIS A 11 10.57 -7.81 3.39
C HIS A 11 10.01 -9.12 2.82
N GLN A 12 10.43 -10.27 3.35
CA GLN A 12 9.94 -11.57 2.91
C GLN A 12 8.41 -11.73 3.11
N LYS A 13 7.88 -11.18 4.19
CA LYS A 13 6.43 -11.18 4.46
C LYS A 13 5.68 -10.29 3.48
N ILE A 14 6.22 -9.08 3.22
CA ILE A 14 5.64 -8.12 2.28
C ILE A 14 5.57 -8.73 0.87
N VAL A 15 6.69 -9.23 0.37
CA VAL A 15 6.76 -9.82 -0.98
C VAL A 15 5.88 -11.06 -1.08
N GLY A 16 5.83 -11.86 0.00
CA GLY A 16 4.98 -13.05 0.06
C GLY A 16 3.48 -12.72 0.02
N ARG A 17 3.09 -11.57 0.56
CA ARG A 17 1.69 -11.12 0.61
C ARG A 17 1.26 -10.42 -0.67
N PHE A 18 1.95 -9.35 -1.04
CA PHE A 18 1.56 -8.47 -2.16
C PHE A 18 2.05 -8.96 -3.52
N GLY A 19 3.12 -9.75 -3.52
CA GLY A 19 3.86 -10.12 -4.73
C GLY A 19 4.68 -8.96 -5.28
N VAL A 20 5.75 -9.28 -5.98
CA VAL A 20 6.51 -8.29 -6.76
C VAL A 20 5.85 -8.15 -8.12
N TYR A 21 5.67 -6.92 -8.61
CA TYR A 21 5.19 -6.68 -9.96
C TYR A 21 6.24 -7.13 -10.97
N LYS A 22 5.85 -8.07 -11.86
CA LYS A 22 6.77 -8.75 -12.79
C LYS A 22 7.04 -7.90 -14.03
N ASN A 23 7.68 -6.76 -13.85
CA ASN A 23 8.20 -5.92 -14.91
C ASN A 23 9.61 -5.43 -14.50
N PRO A 24 10.69 -6.09 -14.94
CA PRO A 24 12.05 -5.72 -14.57
C PRO A 24 12.40 -4.29 -14.92
N THR A 25 12.01 -3.81 -16.09
CA THR A 25 12.28 -2.44 -16.54
C THR A 25 11.68 -1.41 -15.60
N LEU A 26 10.43 -1.59 -15.18
CA LEU A 26 9.78 -0.71 -14.23
C LEU A 26 10.42 -0.79 -12.83
N GLN A 27 10.83 -1.99 -12.37
CA GLN A 27 11.57 -2.15 -11.11
C GLN A 27 12.88 -1.37 -11.14
N GLU A 28 13.65 -1.50 -12.22
CA GLU A 28 14.93 -0.80 -12.42
C GLU A 28 14.73 0.71 -12.50
N TYR A 29 13.68 1.17 -13.18
CA TYR A 29 13.36 2.59 -13.30
C TYR A 29 13.03 3.21 -11.93
N VAL A 30 12.16 2.60 -11.15
CA VAL A 30 11.81 3.05 -9.80
C VAL A 30 13.05 3.04 -8.89
N ALA A 31 13.89 1.99 -9.00
CA ALA A 31 15.14 1.92 -8.25
C ALA A 31 16.12 3.02 -8.66
N LYS A 32 16.21 3.36 -9.97
CA LYS A 32 17.06 4.45 -10.47
C LYS A 32 16.66 5.79 -9.88
N VAL A 33 15.37 6.12 -9.91
CA VAL A 33 14.83 7.36 -9.32
C VAL A 33 15.10 7.39 -7.81
N GLY A 34 14.76 6.34 -7.09
CA GLY A 34 14.95 6.24 -5.65
C GLY A 34 16.43 6.34 -5.23
N ASN A 35 17.34 5.67 -5.94
CA ASN A 35 18.78 5.74 -5.64
C ASN A 35 19.36 7.13 -5.90
N ARG A 36 18.84 7.85 -6.92
CA ARG A 36 19.25 9.24 -7.16
C ARG A 36 18.93 10.12 -5.96
N ILE A 37 17.75 9.97 -5.36
CA ILE A 37 17.34 10.71 -4.17
C ILE A 37 18.13 10.24 -2.94
N ALA A 38 18.28 8.92 -2.77
CA ALA A 38 18.99 8.32 -1.65
C ALA A 38 20.46 8.78 -1.58
N ALA A 39 21.10 9.00 -2.73
CA ALA A 39 22.45 9.53 -2.82
C ALA A 39 22.58 10.97 -2.26
N GLN A 40 21.47 11.72 -2.20
CA GLN A 40 21.41 13.07 -1.63
C GLN A 40 20.93 13.09 -0.17
N SER A 41 20.65 11.91 0.38
CA SER A 41 20.13 11.77 1.75
C SER A 41 21.24 11.92 2.81
N SER A 42 20.85 12.01 4.08
CA SER A 42 21.77 12.00 5.21
C SER A 42 22.42 10.63 5.47
N ARG A 43 22.01 9.59 4.75
CA ARG A 43 22.55 8.21 4.86
C ARG A 43 22.82 7.60 3.47
N PRO A 44 23.67 8.22 2.64
CA PRO A 44 23.93 7.76 1.27
C PRO A 44 24.69 6.41 1.23
N GLU A 45 25.37 6.04 2.30
CA GLU A 45 26.09 4.77 2.45
C GLU A 45 25.16 3.57 2.70
N LEU A 46 23.89 3.82 3.09
CA LEU A 46 22.92 2.76 3.31
C LEU A 46 22.51 2.17 1.96
N LYS A 47 22.49 0.85 1.85
CA LYS A 47 21.94 0.20 0.66
C LYS A 47 20.43 0.29 0.68
N TYR A 48 19.84 0.92 -0.33
CA TYR A 48 18.40 1.00 -0.51
C TYR A 48 17.90 -0.08 -1.48
N TYR A 49 16.70 -0.58 -1.20
CA TYR A 49 16.02 -1.60 -1.99
C TYR A 49 14.62 -1.07 -2.34
N PHE A 50 14.38 -0.79 -3.61
CA PHE A 50 13.10 -0.31 -4.10
C PHE A 50 12.32 -1.47 -4.72
N THR A 51 11.06 -1.62 -4.35
CA THR A 51 10.23 -2.73 -4.83
C THR A 51 8.87 -2.21 -5.27
N VAL A 52 8.51 -2.43 -6.54
CA VAL A 52 7.14 -2.24 -7.01
C VAL A 52 6.32 -3.47 -6.66
N LEU A 53 5.32 -3.29 -5.82
CA LEU A 53 4.40 -4.35 -5.40
C LEU A 53 3.24 -4.52 -6.38
N ASN A 54 2.80 -5.77 -6.58
CA ASN A 54 1.68 -6.09 -7.46
C ASN A 54 0.33 -5.95 -6.74
N ASP A 55 0.08 -4.77 -6.20
CA ASP A 55 -1.15 -4.42 -5.49
C ASP A 55 -1.79 -3.19 -6.12
N ASP A 56 -3.12 -3.16 -6.21
CA ASP A 56 -3.87 -2.03 -6.77
C ASP A 56 -4.23 -0.95 -5.74
N MET A 57 -3.90 -1.20 -4.49
CA MET A 57 -3.94 -0.19 -3.42
C MET A 57 -3.07 1.01 -3.78
N ILE A 58 -3.52 2.22 -3.51
CA ILE A 58 -2.73 3.44 -3.67
C ILE A 58 -1.86 3.62 -2.42
N ASN A 59 -0.62 3.11 -2.45
CA ASN A 59 0.26 3.19 -1.30
C ASN A 59 1.74 3.18 -1.66
N ALA A 60 2.54 3.77 -0.78
CA ALA A 60 3.98 3.62 -0.68
C ALA A 60 4.35 3.56 0.81
N PHE A 61 5.43 2.91 1.15
CA PHE A 61 5.89 2.82 2.53
C PHE A 61 7.33 2.34 2.61
N ALA A 62 7.96 2.63 3.74
CA ALA A 62 9.32 2.22 4.01
C ALA A 62 9.45 1.35 5.26
N LEU A 63 10.43 0.44 5.26
CA LEU A 63 10.87 -0.30 6.43
C LEU A 63 12.29 0.09 6.82
N PRO A 64 12.64 -0.02 8.10
CA PRO A 64 14.01 0.18 8.56
C PRO A 64 15.02 -0.65 7.74
N GLY A 65 16.22 -0.10 7.53
CA GLY A 65 17.30 -0.81 6.84
C GLY A 65 17.33 -0.62 5.32
N GLY A 66 16.60 0.38 4.79
CA GLY A 66 16.68 0.77 3.39
C GLY A 66 15.63 0.17 2.46
N PHE A 67 14.60 -0.48 2.98
CA PHE A 67 13.56 -1.10 2.15
C PHE A 67 12.41 -0.13 1.87
N VAL A 68 12.19 0.20 0.60
CA VAL A 68 11.14 1.12 0.12
C VAL A 68 10.22 0.39 -0.84
N TYR A 69 8.94 0.58 -0.67
CA TYR A 69 7.90 -0.06 -1.48
C TYR A 69 6.98 0.98 -2.09
N ILE A 70 6.59 0.73 -3.32
CA ILE A 70 5.52 1.46 -3.98
C ILE A 70 4.61 0.43 -4.67
N THR A 71 3.31 0.61 -4.55
CA THR A 71 2.36 -0.26 -5.23
C THR A 71 2.16 0.18 -6.68
N ARG A 72 1.80 -0.76 -7.56
CA ARG A 72 1.39 -0.39 -8.91
C ARG A 72 0.15 0.51 -8.91
N GLY A 73 -0.73 0.35 -7.90
CA GLY A 73 -1.88 1.22 -7.71
C GLY A 73 -1.50 2.67 -7.45
N MET A 74 -0.38 2.94 -6.76
CA MET A 74 0.14 4.30 -6.60
C MET A 74 0.69 4.82 -7.94
N LEU A 75 1.49 4.01 -8.65
CA LEU A 75 2.13 4.41 -9.90
C LEU A 75 1.14 4.81 -10.99
N VAL A 76 0.00 4.11 -11.13
CA VAL A 76 -1.00 4.43 -12.17
C VAL A 76 -1.70 5.78 -11.97
N HIS A 77 -1.54 6.41 -10.82
CA HIS A 77 -2.09 7.74 -10.52
C HIS A 77 -1.05 8.87 -10.60
N MET A 78 0.19 8.55 -10.94
CA MET A 78 1.25 9.53 -11.14
C MET A 78 1.39 9.90 -12.62
N ASN A 79 1.78 11.14 -12.90
CA ASN A 79 1.93 11.67 -14.26
C ASN A 79 3.37 11.97 -14.63
N SER A 80 4.32 11.95 -13.69
CA SER A 80 5.71 12.31 -13.94
C SER A 80 6.70 11.61 -13.02
N GLU A 81 7.98 11.57 -13.46
CA GLU A 81 9.10 11.10 -12.63
C GLU A 81 9.24 11.94 -11.35
N SER A 82 8.94 13.25 -11.41
CA SER A 82 8.99 14.12 -10.24
C SER A 82 7.96 13.75 -9.18
N GLU A 83 6.76 13.30 -9.58
CA GLU A 83 5.75 12.81 -8.63
C GLU A 83 6.18 11.48 -7.98
N LEU A 84 6.80 10.58 -8.75
CA LEU A 84 7.42 9.38 -8.20
C LEU A 84 8.55 9.75 -7.23
N ALA A 85 9.41 10.69 -7.61
CA ALA A 85 10.50 11.18 -6.79
C ALA A 85 10.02 11.77 -5.47
N ALA A 86 8.88 12.49 -5.49
CA ALA A 86 8.28 13.07 -4.30
C ALA A 86 7.89 12.01 -3.27
N VAL A 87 7.18 10.97 -3.70
CA VAL A 87 6.78 9.88 -2.82
C VAL A 87 7.99 9.11 -2.31
N LEU A 88 8.95 8.78 -3.19
CA LEU A 88 10.16 8.06 -2.76
C LEU A 88 11.03 8.89 -1.82
N GLY A 89 11.12 10.20 -2.02
CA GLY A 89 11.86 11.13 -1.15
C GLY A 89 11.29 11.17 0.26
N HIS A 90 9.96 11.23 0.37
CA HIS A 90 9.26 11.16 1.64
C HIS A 90 9.53 9.83 2.38
N GLU A 91 9.45 8.70 1.66
CA GLU A 91 9.73 7.38 2.25
C GLU A 91 11.20 7.21 2.66
N ILE A 92 12.14 7.74 1.87
CA ILE A 92 13.56 7.75 2.22
C ILE A 92 13.78 8.58 3.50
N ALA A 93 13.10 9.72 3.66
CA ALA A 93 13.18 10.54 4.87
C ALA A 93 12.73 9.77 6.12
N HIS A 94 11.66 8.96 6.03
CA HIS A 94 11.26 8.09 7.14
C HIS A 94 12.36 7.10 7.56
N ILE A 95 13.17 6.61 6.61
CA ILE A 95 14.30 5.72 6.90
C ILE A 95 15.46 6.49 7.53
N THR A 96 15.84 7.64 6.95
CA THR A 96 17.00 8.42 7.42
C THR A 96 16.78 8.98 8.80
N GLU A 97 15.58 9.48 9.09
CA GLU A 97 15.16 10.00 10.40
C GLU A 97 14.75 8.89 11.39
N LYS A 98 14.81 7.63 10.96
CA LYS A 98 14.54 6.43 11.78
C LYS A 98 13.16 6.45 12.45
N HIS A 99 12.14 7.00 11.77
CA HIS A 99 10.79 7.17 12.32
C HIS A 99 10.20 5.85 12.79
N GLY A 100 10.36 4.75 12.03
CA GLY A 100 9.91 3.43 12.44
C GLY A 100 10.57 2.91 13.73
N LEU A 101 11.81 3.26 14.00
CA LEU A 101 12.53 2.89 15.23
C LEU A 101 12.17 3.80 16.41
N ARG A 102 12.11 5.13 16.16
CA ARG A 102 11.72 6.13 17.15
C ARG A 102 10.31 5.87 17.68
N ARG A 103 9.39 5.48 16.80
CA ARG A 103 8.04 5.09 17.16
C ARG A 103 8.01 3.88 18.08
N LYS A 104 8.72 2.79 17.75
CA LYS A 104 8.80 1.59 18.60
C LYS A 104 9.30 1.89 20.01
N SER A 105 10.17 2.88 20.16
CA SER A 105 10.67 3.31 21.46
C SER A 105 9.63 4.09 22.26
N ARG A 106 8.75 4.84 21.60
CA ARG A 106 7.66 5.61 22.24
C ARG A 106 6.43 4.75 22.55
N SER A 107 6.15 3.70 21.75
CA SER A 107 4.92 2.91 21.83
C SER A 107 4.79 1.99 23.04
N LYS A 108 5.84 1.78 23.81
CA LYS A 108 5.74 0.99 25.06
C LYS A 108 4.75 1.54 26.10
N VAL A 109 4.20 2.72 25.89
CA VAL A 109 3.31 3.40 26.84
C VAL A 109 1.93 3.76 26.23
N GLN A 110 1.75 3.87 24.89
CA GLN A 110 0.53 4.41 24.27
C GLN A 110 -0.25 3.47 23.35
N ASP A 111 0.22 2.27 23.06
CA ASP A 111 -0.32 1.40 21.99
C ASP A 111 -1.69 0.76 22.27
N ILE A 112 -2.24 0.88 23.46
CA ILE A 112 -3.52 0.23 23.81
C ILE A 112 -4.74 1.02 23.30
N VAL A 113 -4.60 2.32 23.07
CA VAL A 113 -5.74 3.20 22.72
C VAL A 113 -5.99 3.28 21.20
N SER A 114 -4.95 3.21 20.38
CA SER A 114 -5.06 3.42 18.92
C SER A 114 -5.55 2.20 18.13
N VAL A 115 -5.33 1.00 18.61
CA VAL A 115 -5.86 -0.24 18.00
C VAL A 115 -7.38 -0.29 18.11
N GLY A 116 -7.96 0.23 19.20
CA GLY A 116 -9.40 0.32 19.37
C GLY A 116 -10.11 1.22 18.36
N ALA A 117 -9.47 2.31 17.92
CA ALA A 117 -10.05 3.25 16.95
C ALA A 117 -10.04 2.68 15.52
N ALA A 118 -9.02 1.94 15.13
CA ALA A 118 -8.93 1.31 13.81
C ALA A 118 -9.97 0.18 13.63
N ILE A 119 -10.28 -0.53 14.71
CA ILE A 119 -11.33 -1.57 14.72
C ILE A 119 -12.73 -0.94 14.54
N LEU A 120 -12.93 0.29 15.05
CA LEU A 120 -14.20 1.01 14.93
C LEU A 120 -14.48 1.55 13.53
N THR A 121 -13.46 1.73 12.68
CA THR A 121 -13.62 2.23 11.29
C THR A 121 -14.03 1.14 10.30
N GLY A 122 -14.06 -0.13 10.70
CA GLY A 122 -14.59 -1.25 9.91
C GLY A 122 -13.83 -1.54 8.61
N GLN A 123 -12.55 -1.19 8.51
CA GLN A 123 -11.72 -1.47 7.33
C GLN A 123 -10.72 -2.62 7.62
N PRO A 124 -11.10 -3.89 7.37
CA PRO A 124 -10.31 -5.07 7.72
C PRO A 124 -8.94 -5.12 7.05
N GLY A 125 -8.81 -4.60 5.82
CA GLY A 125 -7.54 -4.60 5.08
C GLY A 125 -6.44 -3.78 5.76
N ILE A 126 -6.80 -2.69 6.44
CA ILE A 126 -5.85 -1.84 7.17
C ILE A 126 -5.38 -2.54 8.46
N VAL A 127 -6.31 -3.16 9.20
CA VAL A 127 -5.99 -3.89 10.43
C VAL A 127 -5.00 -5.02 10.16
N GLU A 128 -5.19 -5.73 9.06
CA GLU A 128 -4.39 -6.87 8.69
C GLU A 128 -3.01 -6.50 8.16
N LEU A 129 -2.92 -5.40 7.41
CA LEU A 129 -1.66 -4.80 6.99
C LEU A 129 -0.79 -4.43 8.21
N GLY A 130 -1.41 -3.91 9.26
CA GLY A 130 -0.72 -3.59 10.50
C GLY A 130 -0.28 -4.80 11.32
N GLN A 131 -1.02 -5.88 11.31
CA GLN A 131 -0.57 -7.13 11.93
C GLN A 131 0.69 -7.66 11.23
N VAL A 132 0.75 -7.59 9.90
CA VAL A 132 1.92 -8.01 9.12
C VAL A 132 3.13 -7.10 9.36
N LEU A 133 2.91 -5.80 9.48
CA LEU A 133 3.96 -4.76 9.56
C LEU A 133 4.20 -4.23 10.99
N GLY A 134 3.67 -4.92 12.00
CA GLY A 134 3.85 -4.53 13.39
C GLY A 134 3.20 -3.18 13.73
N GLY A 135 2.06 -2.86 13.12
CA GLY A 135 1.25 -1.67 13.41
C GLY A 135 1.70 -0.38 12.69
N VAL A 136 2.84 -0.38 11.98
CA VAL A 136 3.39 0.84 11.36
C VAL A 136 2.50 1.39 10.25
N LEU A 137 1.89 0.53 9.43
CA LEU A 137 1.06 0.96 8.30
C LEU A 137 -0.41 1.25 8.65
N ILE A 138 -0.88 0.83 9.83
CA ILE A 138 -2.30 1.05 10.18
C ILE A 138 -2.54 2.39 10.85
N THR A 139 -1.61 2.83 11.68
CA THR A 139 -1.84 3.98 12.56
C THR A 139 -1.16 5.26 12.06
N GLY A 140 -0.51 5.21 10.90
CA GLY A 140 0.28 6.32 10.38
C GLY A 140 1.44 6.73 11.30
N TYR A 141 2.20 7.69 10.88
CA TYR A 141 3.18 8.37 11.72
C TYR A 141 2.51 9.53 12.48
N SER A 142 3.16 10.01 13.55
CA SER A 142 2.69 11.22 14.21
C SER A 142 2.88 12.43 13.29
N ARG A 143 2.04 13.45 13.44
CA ARG A 143 2.16 14.70 12.67
C ARG A 143 3.58 15.28 12.67
N GLU A 144 4.28 15.19 13.79
CA GLU A 144 5.68 15.62 13.94
C GLU A 144 6.63 14.85 13.00
N PHE A 145 6.49 13.52 12.92
CA PHE A 145 7.30 12.68 12.04
C PHE A 145 6.98 12.90 10.57
N GLU A 146 5.71 13.15 10.27
CA GLU A 146 5.29 13.49 8.93
C GLU A 146 5.86 14.83 8.46
N LEU A 147 5.80 15.86 9.31
CA LEU A 147 6.39 17.16 9.01
C LEU A 147 7.92 17.06 8.80
N GLU A 148 8.61 16.31 9.65
CA GLU A 148 10.04 16.03 9.51
C GLU A 148 10.34 15.29 8.19
N ALA A 149 9.51 14.29 7.81
CA ALA A 149 9.66 13.56 6.54
C ALA A 149 9.39 14.44 5.32
N ASP A 150 8.41 15.34 5.39
CA ASP A 150 8.11 16.29 4.32
C ASP A 150 9.27 17.26 4.09
N GLN A 151 9.80 17.88 5.15
CA GLN A 151 10.92 18.83 5.06
C GLN A 151 12.20 18.16 4.55
N VAL A 152 12.55 17.01 5.14
CA VAL A 152 13.76 16.27 4.78
C VAL A 152 13.64 15.69 3.38
N GLY A 153 12.50 15.10 3.03
CA GLY A 153 12.22 14.54 1.71
C GLY A 153 12.27 15.60 0.61
N ALA A 154 11.64 16.75 0.83
CA ALA A 154 11.70 17.90 -0.08
C ALA A 154 13.14 18.39 -0.32
N SER A 155 13.96 18.44 0.73
CA SER A 155 15.38 18.78 0.61
C SER A 155 16.16 17.76 -0.22
N TYR A 156 15.90 16.46 -0.05
CA TYR A 156 16.55 15.41 -0.85
C TYR A 156 16.13 15.48 -2.31
N MET A 157 14.86 15.73 -2.60
CA MET A 157 14.36 15.94 -3.96
C MET A 157 15.06 17.10 -4.65
N ALA A 158 15.09 18.27 -3.99
CA ALA A 158 15.74 19.45 -4.51
C ALA A 158 17.21 19.20 -4.88
N LYS A 159 17.98 18.61 -3.97
CA LYS A 159 19.39 18.25 -4.21
C LYS A 159 19.55 17.22 -5.34
N ALA A 160 18.56 16.36 -5.56
CA ALA A 160 18.55 15.38 -6.65
C ALA A 160 18.07 15.97 -7.99
N GLY A 161 17.68 17.27 -8.04
CA GLY A 161 17.22 17.97 -9.23
C GLY A 161 15.73 17.83 -9.52
N TYR A 162 14.93 17.38 -8.55
CA TYR A 162 13.47 17.30 -8.68
C TYR A 162 12.77 18.44 -7.94
N SER A 163 11.68 18.98 -8.54
CA SER A 163 10.87 19.97 -7.86
C SER A 163 10.12 19.39 -6.67
N PRO A 164 10.29 19.94 -5.46
CA PRO A 164 9.50 19.53 -4.30
C PRO A 164 7.99 19.76 -4.47
N GLU A 165 7.57 20.67 -5.35
CA GLU A 165 6.16 20.94 -5.64
C GLU A 165 5.41 19.74 -6.22
N ALA A 166 6.12 18.76 -6.79
CA ALA A 166 5.53 17.55 -7.35
C ALA A 166 4.71 16.76 -6.30
N MET A 167 5.04 16.84 -5.02
CA MET A 167 4.24 16.21 -3.97
C MET A 167 2.86 16.84 -3.83
N LEU A 168 2.73 18.17 -3.96
CA LEU A 168 1.41 18.82 -3.93
C LEU A 168 0.54 18.33 -5.08
N LYS A 169 1.12 18.18 -6.29
CA LYS A 169 0.42 17.60 -7.44
C LYS A 169 -0.05 16.17 -7.15
N THR A 170 0.81 15.34 -6.57
CA THR A 170 0.45 13.97 -6.18
C THR A 170 -0.71 13.96 -5.18
N ILE A 171 -0.66 14.78 -4.14
CA ILE A 171 -1.72 14.89 -3.13
C ILE A 171 -3.03 15.36 -3.78
N GLU A 172 -2.99 16.35 -4.66
CA GLU A 172 -4.15 16.84 -5.37
C GLU A 172 -4.82 15.77 -6.24
N ILE A 173 -4.02 14.99 -6.98
CA ILE A 173 -4.50 13.87 -7.80
C ILE A 173 -5.23 12.85 -6.91
N LEU A 174 -4.65 12.46 -5.79
CA LEU A 174 -5.26 11.50 -4.88
C LEU A 174 -6.55 12.02 -4.26
N LYS A 175 -6.60 13.30 -3.86
CA LYS A 175 -7.82 13.94 -3.35
C LYS A 175 -8.92 14.03 -4.41
N ASN A 176 -8.57 14.36 -5.65
CA ASN A 176 -9.54 14.42 -6.74
C ASN A 176 -10.10 13.04 -7.06
N LYS A 177 -9.27 11.99 -7.01
CA LYS A 177 -9.74 10.61 -7.15
C LYS A 177 -10.80 10.27 -6.10
N ASP A 178 -10.59 10.67 -4.86
CA ASP A 178 -11.56 10.42 -3.79
C ASP A 178 -12.87 11.17 -3.98
N ARG A 179 -12.81 12.43 -4.43
CA ARG A 179 -14.02 13.18 -4.77
C ARG A 179 -14.83 12.50 -5.85
N ILE A 180 -14.17 11.98 -6.89
CA ILE A 180 -14.82 11.25 -7.98
C ILE A 180 -15.48 9.99 -7.45
N GLU A 181 -14.79 9.22 -6.61
CA GLU A 181 -15.33 7.99 -6.02
C GLU A 181 -16.54 8.29 -5.12
N ILE A 182 -16.47 9.31 -4.28
CA ILE A 182 -17.58 9.72 -3.41
C ILE A 182 -18.80 10.09 -4.25
N GLU A 183 -18.61 10.85 -5.33
CA GLU A 183 -19.72 11.28 -6.18
C GLU A 183 -20.31 10.11 -6.97
N GLN A 184 -19.47 9.22 -7.51
CA GLN A 184 -19.94 7.99 -8.17
C GLN A 184 -20.72 7.10 -7.21
N ALA A 185 -20.21 6.87 -6.02
CA ALA A 185 -20.88 6.08 -4.99
C ALA A 185 -22.24 6.67 -4.61
N ARG A 186 -22.33 7.99 -4.54
CA ARG A 186 -23.60 8.71 -4.31
C ARG A 186 -24.61 8.46 -5.42
N LEU A 187 -24.19 8.56 -6.67
CA LEU A 187 -25.04 8.31 -7.85
C LEU A 187 -25.50 6.85 -7.92
N GLU A 188 -24.62 5.92 -7.58
CA GLU A 188 -24.87 4.49 -7.57
C GLU A 188 -25.57 4.00 -6.28
N LYS A 189 -25.85 4.90 -5.33
CA LYS A 189 -26.47 4.59 -4.02
C LYS A 189 -25.73 3.51 -3.23
N ARG A 190 -24.40 3.49 -3.31
CA ARG A 190 -23.51 2.58 -2.57
C ARG A 190 -22.61 3.38 -1.61
N PRO A 191 -22.04 2.74 -0.57
CA PRO A 191 -21.00 3.34 0.23
C PRO A 191 -19.78 3.68 -0.65
N PRO A 192 -19.14 4.86 -0.46
CA PRO A 192 -17.92 5.20 -1.19
C PRO A 192 -16.77 4.26 -0.77
N GLN A 193 -16.02 3.78 -1.73
CA GLN A 193 -14.81 3.00 -1.51
C GLN A 193 -13.59 3.93 -1.53
N VAL A 194 -13.59 4.88 -0.61
CA VAL A 194 -12.48 5.81 -0.42
C VAL A 194 -11.38 5.07 0.30
N TYR A 195 -10.35 4.69 -0.43
CA TYR A 195 -9.21 3.99 0.12
C TYR A 195 -7.98 4.88 0.07
N HIS A 196 -7.56 5.33 1.23
CA HIS A 196 -6.42 6.23 1.36
C HIS A 196 -5.22 5.52 2.00
N GLY A 197 -4.69 4.50 1.36
CA GLY A 197 -3.49 3.84 1.89
C GLY A 197 -2.40 4.86 2.21
N PHE A 198 -1.99 5.65 1.22
CA PHE A 198 -0.97 6.69 1.39
C PHE A 198 -1.47 7.87 2.25
N LEU A 199 -2.61 8.49 1.93
CA LEU A 199 -3.13 9.62 2.70
C LEU A 199 -3.54 9.25 4.14
N SER A 200 -3.96 8.00 4.40
CA SER A 200 -4.28 7.54 5.76
C SER A 200 -3.04 7.23 6.59
N SER A 201 -1.98 6.71 5.97
CA SER A 201 -0.71 6.47 6.65
C SER A 201 0.08 7.76 6.88
N HIS A 202 -0.24 8.83 6.10
CA HIS A 202 0.44 10.13 6.11
C HIS A 202 -0.59 11.29 6.16
N PRO A 203 -1.26 11.54 7.30
CA PRO A 203 -2.32 12.55 7.38
C PRO A 203 -1.83 14.00 7.34
N ASP A 204 -2.72 14.94 6.99
CA ASP A 204 -2.52 16.42 7.06
C ASP A 204 -1.49 17.04 6.09
N HIS A 205 -1.48 16.64 4.82
CA HIS A 205 -0.44 17.02 3.86
C HIS A 205 -0.43 18.49 3.40
N ASP A 206 -1.57 19.15 3.20
CA ASP A 206 -1.60 20.42 2.44
C ASP A 206 -0.84 21.57 3.12
N THR A 207 -1.06 21.77 4.41
CA THR A 207 -0.46 22.87 5.16
C THR A 207 1.02 22.62 5.45
N ARG A 208 1.39 21.38 5.78
CA ARG A 208 2.74 20.97 6.12
C ARG A 208 3.68 21.07 4.92
N TYR A 209 3.22 20.59 3.77
CA TYR A 209 4.05 20.54 2.57
C TYR A 209 4.34 21.94 2.01
N GLY A 210 3.38 22.86 2.13
CA GLY A 210 3.60 24.26 1.73
C GLY A 210 4.73 24.96 2.51
N GLU A 211 4.97 24.57 3.76
CA GLU A 211 6.11 25.05 4.56
C GLU A 211 7.42 24.41 4.11
N ALA A 212 7.44 23.08 3.92
CA ALA A 212 8.60 22.34 3.46
C ALA A 212 9.11 22.81 2.09
N ILE A 213 8.19 23.12 1.15
CA ILE A 213 8.53 23.65 -0.18
C ILE A 213 9.20 25.02 -0.07
N ARG A 214 8.66 25.94 0.75
CA ARG A 214 9.24 27.27 0.88
C ARG A 214 10.68 27.25 1.36
N GLU A 215 10.99 26.36 2.30
CA GLU A 215 12.35 26.18 2.79
C GLU A 215 13.25 25.52 1.74
N SER A 216 12.73 24.52 1.01
CA SER A 216 13.49 23.77 0.01
C SER A 216 13.73 24.54 -1.27
N ASN A 217 12.82 25.42 -1.67
CA ASN A 217 12.99 26.31 -2.84
C ASN A 217 14.14 27.30 -2.68
N GLN A 218 14.56 27.61 -1.45
CA GLN A 218 15.77 28.40 -1.22
C GLN A 218 17.06 27.63 -1.58
N LEU A 219 16.99 26.29 -1.64
CA LEU A 219 18.11 25.42 -2.04
C LEU A 219 18.23 25.24 -3.56
N LEU A 220 17.25 25.75 -4.33
CA LEU A 220 17.02 25.44 -5.75
C LEU A 220 17.56 26.52 -6.71
N LEU A 221 18.59 27.27 -6.35
CA LEU A 221 19.06 28.43 -7.13
C LEU A 221 19.56 28.09 -8.55
N ASP A 222 19.78 26.79 -8.91
CA ASP A 222 20.28 26.37 -10.23
C ASP A 222 19.92 24.91 -10.58
N TYR A 223 18.64 24.57 -10.75
CA TYR A 223 18.29 23.21 -11.17
C TYR A 223 17.48 23.16 -12.47
N ASP A 224 17.82 22.20 -13.32
CA ASP A 224 16.95 21.74 -14.39
C ASP A 224 15.85 20.86 -13.79
N GLU A 225 14.61 21.31 -13.85
CA GLU A 225 13.47 20.57 -13.33
C GLU A 225 13.29 19.25 -14.11
N PHE A 226 13.67 18.13 -13.50
CA PHE A 226 13.43 16.80 -14.07
C PHE A 226 11.94 16.43 -13.93
N ILE A 227 11.12 16.88 -14.85
CA ILE A 227 9.70 16.48 -14.88
C ILE A 227 9.57 15.09 -15.53
N ARG A 228 10.24 14.87 -16.64
CA ARG A 228 10.30 13.60 -17.41
C ARG A 228 8.96 12.87 -17.53
N THR A 229 7.94 13.61 -17.96
CA THR A 229 6.58 13.07 -18.09
C THR A 229 6.54 11.93 -19.09
N ASP A 230 7.09 12.11 -20.29
CA ASP A 230 6.98 11.12 -21.36
C ASP A 230 7.76 9.86 -21.04
N GLU A 231 9.00 9.99 -20.56
CA GLU A 231 9.81 8.81 -20.17
C GLU A 231 9.15 8.03 -19.04
N PHE A 232 8.55 8.72 -18.07
CA PHE A 232 7.81 8.08 -16.98
C PHE A 232 6.58 7.33 -17.50
N LEU A 233 5.76 7.96 -18.32
CA LEU A 233 4.54 7.35 -18.87
C LEU A 233 4.86 6.15 -19.77
N GLU A 234 5.98 6.19 -20.52
CA GLU A 234 6.46 5.04 -21.29
C GLU A 234 6.76 3.83 -20.37
N GLN A 235 7.34 4.06 -19.19
CA GLN A 235 7.58 2.97 -18.21
C GLN A 235 6.27 2.39 -17.66
N LEU A 236 5.20 3.17 -17.62
CA LEU A 236 3.89 2.72 -17.16
C LEU A 236 3.08 2.03 -18.27
N ASN A 237 3.54 2.03 -19.52
CA ASN A 237 2.82 1.40 -20.62
C ASN A 237 2.58 -0.08 -20.34
N GLY A 238 1.30 -0.50 -20.40
CA GLY A 238 0.87 -1.86 -20.06
C GLY A 238 0.78 -2.15 -18.57
N LEU A 239 0.97 -1.16 -17.70
CA LEU A 239 0.72 -1.32 -16.26
C LEU A 239 -0.76 -1.61 -16.02
N ALA A 240 -1.05 -2.69 -15.27
CA ALA A 240 -2.43 -3.10 -15.01
C ALA A 240 -3.12 -2.10 -14.06
N TYR A 241 -4.26 -1.55 -14.49
CA TYR A 241 -5.15 -0.75 -13.66
C TYR A 241 -6.16 -1.64 -12.93
N GLY A 242 -6.42 -1.35 -11.64
CA GLY A 242 -7.39 -2.09 -10.82
C GLY A 242 -6.92 -3.51 -10.44
N PRO A 243 -7.84 -4.41 -10.02
CA PRO A 243 -7.50 -5.74 -9.54
C PRO A 243 -6.73 -6.57 -10.55
N SER A 244 -5.72 -7.31 -10.09
CA SER A 244 -4.91 -8.14 -10.96
C SER A 244 -5.54 -9.51 -11.20
N ARG A 245 -5.09 -10.22 -12.26
CA ARG A 245 -5.46 -11.62 -12.47
C ARG A 245 -5.05 -12.54 -11.31
N GLN A 246 -4.16 -12.10 -10.45
CA GLN A 246 -3.71 -12.83 -9.26
C GLN A 246 -4.67 -12.68 -8.10
N SER A 247 -5.35 -11.53 -7.99
CA SER A 247 -6.32 -11.23 -6.94
C SER A 247 -7.75 -11.61 -7.34
N GLY A 248 -7.99 -11.92 -8.63
CA GLY A 248 -9.32 -12.07 -9.20
C GLY A 248 -9.99 -10.72 -9.48
N VAL A 249 -11.10 -10.77 -10.19
CA VAL A 249 -11.84 -9.59 -10.66
C VAL A 249 -13.31 -9.75 -10.34
N VAL A 250 -13.93 -8.73 -9.77
CA VAL A 250 -15.39 -8.64 -9.61
C VAL A 250 -15.99 -7.93 -10.81
N ARG A 251 -17.07 -8.52 -11.36
CA ARG A 251 -17.95 -7.87 -12.35
C ARG A 251 -19.39 -8.06 -11.89
N ASN A 252 -20.06 -6.99 -11.57
CA ASN A 252 -21.37 -7.01 -10.93
C ASN A 252 -21.31 -7.85 -9.63
N THR A 253 -22.14 -8.88 -9.52
CA THR A 253 -22.19 -9.83 -8.38
C THR A 253 -21.42 -11.12 -8.64
N ARG A 254 -20.47 -11.12 -9.57
CA ARG A 254 -19.66 -12.29 -9.92
C ARG A 254 -18.19 -12.04 -9.72
N PHE A 255 -17.53 -12.97 -9.05
CA PHE A 255 -16.08 -12.99 -8.91
C PHE A 255 -15.49 -13.99 -9.91
N TYR A 256 -14.43 -13.58 -10.56
CA TYR A 256 -13.66 -14.38 -11.51
C TYR A 256 -12.20 -14.43 -11.06
N HIS A 257 -11.66 -15.62 -10.89
CA HIS A 257 -10.22 -15.80 -10.61
C HIS A 257 -9.58 -16.61 -11.75
N PRO A 258 -9.06 -15.94 -12.81
CA PRO A 258 -8.60 -16.63 -14.02
C PRO A 258 -7.50 -17.66 -13.76
N ARG A 259 -6.60 -17.40 -12.80
CA ARG A 259 -5.50 -18.31 -12.48
C ARG A 259 -5.96 -19.59 -11.79
N LEU A 260 -6.99 -19.52 -10.98
CA LEU A 260 -7.54 -20.68 -10.27
C LEU A 260 -8.65 -21.37 -11.07
N GLY A 261 -9.10 -20.78 -12.16
CA GLY A 261 -10.24 -21.27 -12.93
C GLY A 261 -11.56 -21.23 -12.14
N VAL A 262 -11.66 -20.33 -11.14
CA VAL A 262 -12.83 -20.25 -10.25
C VAL A 262 -13.68 -19.05 -10.62
N MET A 263 -14.99 -19.28 -10.68
CA MET A 263 -16.02 -18.25 -10.82
C MET A 263 -17.18 -18.59 -9.89
N PHE A 264 -17.69 -17.59 -9.17
CA PHE A 264 -18.92 -17.72 -8.38
C PHE A 264 -19.66 -16.38 -8.29
N ALA A 265 -20.95 -16.47 -8.01
CA ALA A 265 -21.77 -15.32 -7.70
C ALA A 265 -21.86 -15.12 -6.18
N PHE A 266 -21.92 -13.88 -5.76
CA PHE A 266 -22.14 -13.49 -4.37
C PHE A 266 -23.36 -12.54 -4.28
N PRO A 267 -24.01 -12.39 -3.12
CA PRO A 267 -25.20 -11.58 -2.97
C PRO A 267 -24.96 -10.11 -3.35
N GLU A 268 -25.99 -9.44 -3.83
CA GLU A 268 -25.96 -8.01 -4.11
C GLU A 268 -25.67 -7.22 -2.82
N GLY A 269 -24.89 -6.12 -2.94
CA GLY A 269 -24.46 -5.31 -1.80
C GLY A 269 -23.25 -5.86 -1.04
N TRP A 270 -22.78 -7.08 -1.35
CA TRP A 270 -21.52 -7.56 -0.79
C TRP A 270 -20.34 -6.92 -1.50
N ARG A 271 -19.24 -6.70 -0.75
CA ARG A 271 -18.01 -6.12 -1.29
C ARG A 271 -16.84 -7.11 -1.17
N GLN A 272 -15.96 -7.06 -2.15
CA GLN A 272 -14.69 -7.77 -2.09
C GLN A 272 -13.73 -6.99 -1.18
N GLU A 273 -13.06 -7.71 -0.29
CA GLU A 273 -11.97 -7.20 0.52
C GLU A 273 -10.70 -8.03 0.31
N GLN A 274 -9.55 -7.39 0.44
CA GLN A 274 -8.26 -8.08 0.36
C GLN A 274 -8.05 -8.89 1.64
N ALA A 275 -7.56 -10.11 1.50
CA ALA A 275 -7.22 -10.98 2.62
C ALA A 275 -5.82 -11.61 2.42
N PRO A 276 -5.05 -11.91 3.49
CA PRO A 276 -3.64 -12.30 3.38
C PRO A 276 -3.35 -13.52 2.52
N ARG A 277 -4.31 -14.43 2.42
CA ARG A 277 -4.14 -15.70 1.70
C ARG A 277 -5.34 -16.04 0.83
N GLY A 278 -6.05 -15.04 0.34
CA GLY A 278 -7.25 -15.28 -0.46
C GLY A 278 -8.05 -14.03 -0.73
N VAL A 279 -9.32 -14.19 -0.94
CA VAL A 279 -10.29 -13.14 -1.20
C VAL A 279 -11.43 -13.27 -0.22
N GLN A 280 -11.78 -12.18 0.43
CA GLN A 280 -12.91 -12.10 1.34
C GLN A 280 -14.03 -11.29 0.70
N PHE A 281 -15.25 -11.72 0.91
CA PHE A 281 -16.46 -10.99 0.56
C PHE A 281 -17.23 -10.73 1.85
N VAL A 282 -17.61 -9.49 2.07
CA VAL A 282 -18.29 -9.05 3.30
C VAL A 282 -19.65 -8.47 2.94
N SER A 283 -20.67 -8.82 3.71
CA SER A 283 -22.01 -8.24 3.58
C SER A 283 -22.00 -6.73 3.77
N GLN A 284 -23.01 -6.05 3.28
CA GLN A 284 -23.14 -4.59 3.41
C GLN A 284 -23.13 -4.14 4.89
N THR A 285 -23.72 -4.94 5.77
CA THR A 285 -23.80 -4.68 7.22
C THR A 285 -22.59 -5.19 8.01
N GLY A 286 -21.71 -5.98 7.38
CA GLY A 286 -20.53 -6.55 8.02
C GLY A 286 -20.82 -7.75 8.95
N ASP A 287 -22.07 -8.21 9.01
CA ASP A 287 -22.53 -9.32 9.87
C ASP A 287 -22.27 -10.71 9.27
N ALA A 288 -21.95 -10.78 7.99
CA ALA A 288 -21.61 -12.01 7.30
C ALA A 288 -20.40 -11.82 6.39
N SER A 289 -19.57 -12.86 6.29
CA SER A 289 -18.43 -12.87 5.37
C SER A 289 -18.24 -14.25 4.75
N PHE A 290 -17.70 -14.24 3.52
CA PHE A 290 -17.28 -15.41 2.80
C PHE A 290 -15.80 -15.28 2.42
N PHE A 291 -15.02 -16.30 2.70
CA PHE A 291 -13.56 -16.29 2.48
C PHE A 291 -13.17 -17.40 1.51
N LEU A 292 -12.56 -17.03 0.38
CA LEU A 292 -11.96 -17.94 -0.58
C LEU A 292 -10.45 -17.96 -0.40
N THR A 293 -9.92 -19.12 -0.09
CA THR A 293 -8.46 -19.33 0.04
C THR A 293 -8.02 -20.60 -0.64
N THR A 294 -6.73 -20.72 -0.92
CA THR A 294 -6.10 -21.95 -1.42
C THR A 294 -5.17 -22.50 -0.36
N SER A 295 -5.14 -23.81 -0.22
CA SER A 295 -4.18 -24.51 0.61
C SER A 295 -3.39 -25.55 -0.20
N LYS A 296 -2.31 -26.06 0.36
CA LYS A 296 -1.68 -27.29 -0.17
C LYS A 296 -2.69 -28.41 -0.09
N LEU A 297 -2.66 -29.31 -1.09
CA LEU A 297 -3.52 -30.49 -1.12
C LEU A 297 -3.48 -31.20 0.23
N TYR A 298 -4.64 -31.29 0.86
CA TYR A 298 -4.79 -32.01 2.13
C TYR A 298 -5.19 -33.46 1.82
N LYS A 299 -4.37 -34.40 2.28
CA LYS A 299 -4.61 -35.84 2.09
C LYS A 299 -5.46 -36.46 3.22
N GLY A 300 -6.12 -35.65 4.04
CA GLY A 300 -7.04 -36.08 5.09
C GLY A 300 -8.41 -36.47 4.53
N ALA A 301 -9.17 -37.18 5.33
CA ALA A 301 -10.36 -37.87 4.86
C ALA A 301 -11.57 -36.97 4.58
N THR A 302 -11.72 -35.82 5.26
CA THR A 302 -12.93 -34.98 5.13
C THR A 302 -12.64 -33.48 5.23
N PRO A 303 -13.50 -32.61 4.69
CA PRO A 303 -13.41 -31.17 4.86
C PRO A 303 -13.46 -30.72 6.32
N GLU A 304 -14.24 -31.39 7.16
CA GLU A 304 -14.36 -31.10 8.59
C GLU A 304 -13.03 -31.27 9.30
N LYS A 305 -12.30 -32.34 8.97
CA LYS A 305 -10.97 -32.62 9.50
C LYS A 305 -9.94 -31.58 9.06
N PHE A 306 -10.04 -31.11 7.81
CA PHE A 306 -9.24 -30.00 7.31
C PHE A 306 -9.48 -28.70 8.12
N VAL A 307 -10.73 -28.36 8.36
CA VAL A 307 -11.11 -27.15 9.09
C VAL A 307 -10.64 -27.21 10.54
N SER A 308 -10.83 -28.33 11.22
CA SER A 308 -10.41 -28.50 12.62
C SER A 308 -8.88 -28.54 12.79
N GLU A 309 -8.17 -29.30 11.92
CA GLU A 309 -6.72 -29.54 12.10
C GLU A 309 -5.84 -28.43 11.49
N ARG A 310 -6.30 -27.79 10.41
CA ARG A 310 -5.50 -26.80 9.67
C ARG A 310 -5.90 -25.37 9.90
N MET A 311 -7.18 -25.13 10.17
CA MET A 311 -7.70 -23.78 10.39
C MET A 311 -7.96 -23.50 11.87
N ASN A 312 -7.90 -24.51 12.73
CA ASN A 312 -8.19 -24.44 14.16
C ASN A 312 -9.57 -23.84 14.50
N TYR A 313 -10.57 -24.13 13.62
CA TYR A 313 -11.96 -23.75 13.82
C TYR A 313 -12.79 -24.95 14.22
N VAL A 314 -13.80 -24.71 15.05
CA VAL A 314 -14.84 -25.68 15.38
C VAL A 314 -16.01 -25.49 14.44
N LEU A 315 -16.28 -26.47 13.59
CA LEU A 315 -17.48 -26.49 12.75
C LEU A 315 -18.72 -26.71 13.64
N ARG A 316 -19.62 -25.73 13.65
CA ARG A 316 -20.89 -25.87 14.37
C ARG A 316 -21.97 -26.56 13.52
N GLU A 317 -22.00 -26.25 12.22
CA GLU A 317 -22.88 -26.87 11.23
C GLU A 317 -22.15 -27.01 9.90
N GLY A 318 -22.33 -28.12 9.21
CA GLY A 318 -21.81 -28.37 7.88
C GLY A 318 -22.92 -28.87 6.96
N ARG A 319 -22.92 -28.41 5.70
CA ARG A 319 -23.79 -28.90 4.62
C ARG A 319 -22.97 -29.32 3.42
N ASN A 320 -23.30 -30.46 2.85
CA ASN A 320 -22.73 -30.84 1.57
C ASN A 320 -23.37 -30.01 0.45
N LEU A 321 -22.55 -29.32 -0.31
CA LEU A 321 -22.97 -28.55 -1.48
C LEU A 321 -22.32 -29.14 -2.72
N THR A 322 -23.07 -29.27 -3.78
CA THR A 322 -22.56 -29.60 -5.11
C THR A 322 -22.32 -28.27 -5.85
N ILE A 323 -21.06 -27.95 -6.16
CA ILE A 323 -20.70 -26.73 -6.87
C ILE A 323 -20.21 -27.12 -8.27
N GLY A 324 -20.93 -26.68 -9.32
CA GLY A 324 -20.52 -26.89 -10.71
C GLY A 324 -20.51 -28.33 -11.18
N GLY A 325 -21.31 -29.21 -10.55
CA GLY A 325 -21.40 -30.61 -10.94
C GLY A 325 -20.27 -31.50 -10.42
N MET A 326 -19.47 -31.03 -9.48
CA MET A 326 -18.48 -31.83 -8.73
C MET A 326 -18.99 -32.17 -7.35
#